data_5b5685a4fdbc4b2542da7949f26edb21
#
_entry.id   5b5685a4fdbc4b2542da7949f26edb21
#
_cell.length_a   1.000
_cell.length_b   1.000
_cell.length_c   1.000
_cell.angle_alpha   90.00
_cell.angle_beta   90.00
_cell.angle_gamma   90.00
#
_symmetry.space_group_name_H-M   'P 1'
#
loop_
_entity.id
_entity.type
_entity.pdbx_description
1 polymer ?
#
loop_
_entity_poly.entity_id
_entity_poly.type
_entity_poly.pdbx_seq_one_letter_code
_entity_poly.pdbx_strand_id
1 'polypeptide(L)'
;VTMTPSATTATPAPAAPPRWTDLLAAATEDSLAALEEAAGRDWSRPAHGLDWTCRQTLDHLALGLTGYAGLLIARPADRYITLFASLDPQAAIPDCLDGLRVAATFALSTIRDTPPEVRAWHPWGTSDAAGFAAMAVTELALHTYDITRALGVPWAPPETTCAAVLARLFPDAPSGHSPSGTLLWCTGRAPLAGLPRRVEWRWDGTVRGDLPRTGVPAGVTSCGTSPTIDRRTGPARAVSPA
;
A
#
# COMPACT_ATOMS: atom_id res chain seq x y z
N VAL A 1 52.55 12.42 37.34
CA VAL A 1 51.92 11.64 36.27
C VAL A 1 50.43 11.86 36.38
N THR A 2 49.90 12.75 35.59
CA THR A 2 48.48 13.11 35.56
C THR A 2 47.78 12.19 34.55
N MET A 3 46.91 11.31 35.03
CA MET A 3 46.06 10.44 34.16
C MET A 3 44.86 11.24 33.71
N THR A 4 44.74 11.43 32.41
CA THR A 4 43.55 12.02 31.74
C THR A 4 42.47 10.94 31.65
N PRO A 5 41.21 11.19 32.03
CA PRO A 5 40.14 10.20 31.87
C PRO A 5 39.77 10.06 30.40
N SER A 6 39.77 8.82 29.89
CA SER A 6 39.22 8.48 28.57
C SER A 6 37.74 8.74 28.53
N ALA A 7 37.32 9.57 27.58
CA ALA A 7 35.88 9.80 27.28
C ALA A 7 35.32 8.53 26.60
N THR A 8 34.42 7.86 27.28
CA THR A 8 33.60 6.78 26.70
C THR A 8 32.58 7.39 25.76
N THR A 9 32.77 7.23 24.46
CA THR A 9 31.78 7.58 23.44
C THR A 9 30.58 6.63 23.59
N ALA A 10 29.47 7.16 24.11
CA ALA A 10 28.21 6.43 24.17
C ALA A 10 27.70 6.19 22.72
N THR A 11 27.46 4.93 22.38
CA THR A 11 26.79 4.56 21.12
C THR A 11 25.39 5.20 21.10
N PRO A 12 25.01 5.96 20.04
CA PRO A 12 23.69 6.54 19.98
C PRO A 12 22.63 5.43 20.03
N ALA A 13 21.56 5.67 20.81
CA ALA A 13 20.42 4.75 20.86
C ALA A 13 19.82 4.58 19.46
N PRO A 14 19.34 3.39 19.10
CA PRO A 14 18.69 3.15 17.82
C PRO A 14 17.50 4.12 17.66
N ALA A 15 17.38 4.76 16.49
CA ALA A 15 16.28 5.66 16.20
C ALA A 15 14.94 4.92 16.33
N ALA A 16 13.95 5.59 16.92
CA ALA A 16 12.59 5.03 16.98
C ALA A 16 12.07 4.70 15.56
N PRO A 17 11.31 3.62 15.39
CA PRO A 17 10.74 3.30 14.09
C PRO A 17 9.85 4.46 13.59
N PRO A 18 9.86 4.74 12.27
CA PRO A 18 9.07 5.82 11.71
C PRO A 18 7.57 5.58 11.94
N ARG A 19 6.81 6.65 12.19
CA ARG A 19 5.36 6.55 12.34
C ARG A 19 4.73 6.27 10.97
N TRP A 20 3.66 5.50 10.94
CA TRP A 20 2.95 5.19 9.69
C TRP A 20 2.38 6.42 8.99
N THR A 21 2.01 7.46 9.73
CA THR A 21 1.60 8.75 9.16
C THR A 21 2.73 9.45 8.40
N ASP A 22 3.96 9.35 8.91
CA ASP A 22 5.12 9.96 8.27
C ASP A 22 5.53 9.16 7.01
N LEU A 23 5.44 7.83 7.09
CA LEU A 23 5.67 6.95 5.93
C LEU A 23 4.63 7.18 4.82
N LEU A 24 3.35 7.35 5.17
CA LEU A 24 2.30 7.62 4.20
C LEU A 24 2.50 8.99 3.53
N ALA A 25 2.82 10.03 4.31
CA ALA A 25 3.10 11.34 3.76
C ALA A 25 4.30 11.31 2.81
N ALA A 26 5.41 10.69 3.23
CA ALA A 26 6.61 10.56 2.40
C ALA A 26 6.35 9.75 1.12
N ALA A 27 5.64 8.61 1.22
CA ALA A 27 5.27 7.79 0.06
C ALA A 27 4.37 8.54 -0.92
N THR A 28 3.47 9.40 -0.41
CA THR A 28 2.61 10.24 -1.26
C THR A 28 3.43 11.23 -2.08
N GLU A 29 4.33 11.98 -1.43
CA GLU A 29 5.16 12.98 -2.12
C GLU A 29 6.13 12.33 -3.11
N ASP A 30 6.75 11.21 -2.75
CA ASP A 30 7.66 10.46 -3.64
C ASP A 30 6.90 9.91 -4.87
N SER A 31 5.71 9.36 -4.67
CA SER A 31 4.86 8.87 -5.76
C SER A 31 4.41 10.00 -6.69
N LEU A 32 3.95 11.12 -6.14
CA LEU A 32 3.52 12.27 -6.93
C LEU A 32 4.67 12.83 -7.76
N ALA A 33 5.86 13.00 -7.18
CA ALA A 33 7.03 13.48 -7.91
C ALA A 33 7.37 12.57 -9.10
N ALA A 34 7.35 11.25 -8.91
CA ALA A 34 7.61 10.29 -9.99
C ALA A 34 6.52 10.30 -11.09
N LEU A 35 5.25 10.46 -10.69
CA LEU A 35 4.13 10.51 -11.63
C LEU A 35 4.06 11.85 -12.39
N GLU A 36 4.48 12.96 -11.77
CA GLU A 36 4.62 14.27 -12.42
C GLU A 36 5.66 14.24 -13.55
N GLU A 37 6.78 13.51 -13.40
CA GLU A 37 7.75 13.29 -14.48
C GLU A 37 7.11 12.57 -15.70
N ALA A 38 6.10 11.75 -15.44
CA ALA A 38 5.37 11.02 -16.48
C ALA A 38 4.17 11.78 -17.05
N ALA A 39 3.81 12.97 -16.54
CA ALA A 39 2.55 13.65 -16.87
C ALA A 39 2.35 13.91 -18.38
N GLY A 40 3.43 14.18 -19.11
CA GLY A 40 3.41 14.40 -20.57
C GLY A 40 3.43 13.13 -21.43
N ARG A 41 3.39 11.94 -20.83
CA ARG A 41 3.40 10.66 -21.55
C ARG A 41 2.00 10.21 -21.94
N ASP A 42 1.91 9.08 -22.64
CA ASP A 42 0.64 8.48 -23.06
C ASP A 42 0.06 7.59 -21.93
N TRP A 43 -0.84 8.14 -21.14
CA TRP A 43 -1.49 7.47 -20.01
C TRP A 43 -2.61 6.48 -20.44
N SER A 44 -2.91 6.37 -21.73
CA SER A 44 -3.81 5.35 -22.25
C SER A 44 -3.15 3.97 -22.36
N ARG A 45 -1.84 3.89 -22.23
CA ARG A 45 -1.08 2.64 -22.24
C ARG A 45 -1.43 1.77 -21.03
N PRO A 46 -1.46 0.44 -21.17
CA PRO A 46 -1.58 -0.48 -20.04
C PRO A 46 -0.46 -0.25 -19.03
N ALA A 47 -0.78 -0.19 -17.75
CA ALA A 47 0.19 -0.17 -16.67
C ALA A 47 0.94 -1.51 -16.60
N HIS A 48 2.17 -1.52 -16.08
CA HIS A 48 3.02 -2.69 -16.13
C HIS A 48 2.40 -3.90 -15.39
N GLY A 49 2.15 -4.96 -16.13
CA GLY A 49 1.59 -6.20 -15.57
C GLY A 49 0.09 -6.14 -15.23
N LEU A 50 -0.62 -5.10 -15.66
CA LEU A 50 -2.05 -4.90 -15.45
C LEU A 50 -2.78 -4.80 -16.80
N ASP A 51 -4.08 -5.15 -16.80
CA ASP A 51 -4.98 -4.91 -17.94
C ASP A 51 -5.53 -3.47 -17.94
N TRP A 52 -5.34 -2.73 -16.85
CA TRP A 52 -5.76 -1.34 -16.71
C TRP A 52 -4.76 -0.39 -17.36
N THR A 53 -5.26 0.69 -17.95
CA THR A 53 -4.40 1.78 -18.40
C THR A 53 -3.73 2.48 -17.20
N CYS A 54 -2.64 3.20 -17.47
CA CYS A 54 -1.98 4.02 -16.43
C CYS A 54 -2.97 4.99 -15.78
N ARG A 55 -3.88 5.59 -16.57
CA ARG A 55 -4.94 6.47 -16.05
C ARG A 55 -5.93 5.73 -15.14
N GLN A 56 -6.40 4.56 -15.55
CA GLN A 56 -7.29 3.74 -14.71
C GLN A 56 -6.60 3.26 -13.43
N THR A 57 -5.30 2.99 -13.49
CA THR A 57 -4.50 2.62 -12.32
C THR A 57 -4.38 3.81 -11.35
N LEU A 58 -4.21 5.03 -11.86
CA LEU A 58 -4.23 6.24 -11.03
C LEU A 58 -5.59 6.47 -10.37
N ASP A 59 -6.71 6.28 -11.11
CA ASP A 59 -8.06 6.37 -10.56
C ASP A 59 -8.29 5.33 -9.45
N HIS A 60 -7.87 4.08 -9.67
CA HIS A 60 -7.91 3.02 -8.67
C HIS A 60 -7.12 3.39 -7.40
N LEU A 61 -5.96 4.01 -7.55
CA LEU A 61 -5.14 4.45 -6.42
C LEU A 61 -5.85 5.51 -5.58
N ALA A 62 -6.47 6.52 -6.20
CA ALA A 62 -7.26 7.54 -5.51
C ALA A 62 -8.49 6.93 -4.81
N LEU A 63 -9.19 5.99 -5.48
CA LEU A 63 -10.31 5.23 -4.93
C LEU A 63 -9.87 4.41 -3.71
N GLY A 64 -8.75 3.70 -3.79
CA GLY A 64 -8.21 2.87 -2.71
C GLY A 64 -7.89 3.67 -1.45
N LEU A 65 -7.19 4.80 -1.59
CA LEU A 65 -6.86 5.69 -0.48
C LEU A 65 -8.12 6.26 0.20
N THR A 66 -9.10 6.73 -0.59
CA THR A 66 -10.39 7.20 -0.07
C THR A 66 -11.17 6.06 0.59
N GLY A 67 -11.13 4.85 0.02
CA GLY A 67 -11.76 3.66 0.55
C GLY A 67 -11.21 3.26 1.92
N TYR A 68 -9.90 3.33 2.14
CA TYR A 68 -9.28 3.03 3.44
C TYR A 68 -9.71 4.03 4.51
N ALA A 69 -9.77 5.32 4.19
CA ALA A 69 -10.36 6.32 5.09
C ALA A 69 -11.81 5.97 5.44
N GLY A 70 -12.61 5.65 4.43
CA GLY A 70 -14.00 5.27 4.61
C GLY A 70 -14.21 4.02 5.46
N LEU A 71 -13.37 2.99 5.31
CA LEU A 71 -13.42 1.78 6.15
C LEU A 71 -13.12 2.08 7.62
N LEU A 72 -12.13 2.93 7.90
CA LEU A 72 -11.80 3.36 9.27
C LEU A 72 -12.92 4.20 9.92
N ILE A 73 -13.64 5.01 9.13
CA ILE A 73 -14.77 5.83 9.61
C ILE A 73 -16.00 4.96 9.83
N ALA A 74 -16.41 4.18 8.83
CA ALA A 74 -17.66 3.45 8.82
C ALA A 74 -17.60 2.13 9.62
N ARG A 75 -16.40 1.52 9.74
CA ARG A 75 -16.12 0.29 10.49
C ARG A 75 -17.09 -0.86 10.17
N PRO A 76 -17.34 -1.19 8.90
CA PRO A 76 -18.18 -2.31 8.55
C PRO A 76 -17.56 -3.61 9.07
N ALA A 77 -18.40 -4.61 9.43
CA ALA A 77 -17.92 -5.85 10.01
C ALA A 77 -17.40 -6.85 8.96
N ASP A 78 -17.95 -6.81 7.73
CA ASP A 78 -17.80 -7.89 6.74
C ASP A 78 -17.84 -7.45 5.28
N ARG A 79 -17.83 -6.15 4.99
CA ARG A 79 -18.00 -5.63 3.62
C ARG A 79 -17.26 -4.33 3.40
N TYR A 80 -17.09 -3.96 2.14
CA TYR A 80 -16.66 -2.62 1.75
C TYR A 80 -17.75 -1.57 2.05
N ILE A 81 -17.31 -0.31 2.13
CA ILE A 81 -18.23 0.84 2.13
C ILE A 81 -18.91 0.98 0.76
N THR A 82 -20.03 1.69 0.74
CA THR A 82 -20.79 1.96 -0.49
C THR A 82 -20.48 3.33 -1.10
N LEU A 83 -19.49 4.04 -0.56
CA LEU A 83 -19.00 5.30 -1.09
C LEU A 83 -17.81 5.05 -2.01
N PHE A 84 -17.89 5.52 -3.24
CA PHE A 84 -16.82 5.46 -4.22
C PHE A 84 -16.42 6.87 -4.62
N ALA A 85 -15.11 7.11 -4.73
CA ALA A 85 -14.54 8.31 -5.32
C ALA A 85 -13.86 7.93 -6.64
N SER A 86 -13.91 8.83 -7.63
CA SER A 86 -13.29 8.66 -8.93
C SER A 86 -12.71 9.98 -9.39
N LEU A 87 -11.59 9.93 -10.08
CA LEU A 87 -11.02 11.08 -10.77
C LEU A 87 -11.86 11.41 -12.00
N ASP A 88 -11.99 12.69 -12.33
CA ASP A 88 -12.69 13.11 -13.54
C ASP A 88 -12.00 12.50 -14.77
N PRO A 89 -12.69 11.68 -15.57
CA PRO A 89 -12.10 11.01 -16.73
C PRO A 89 -11.66 11.99 -17.84
N GLN A 90 -12.13 13.24 -17.82
CA GLN A 90 -11.77 14.27 -18.79
C GLN A 90 -10.69 15.24 -18.28
N ALA A 91 -10.35 15.21 -17.00
CA ALA A 91 -9.32 16.08 -16.44
C ALA A 91 -7.94 15.80 -17.03
N ALA A 92 -7.08 16.81 -17.09
CA ALA A 92 -5.67 16.61 -17.43
C ALA A 92 -4.93 15.80 -16.35
N ILE A 93 -3.84 15.14 -16.70
CA ILE A 93 -3.08 14.32 -15.74
C ILE A 93 -2.61 15.13 -14.53
N PRO A 94 -2.09 16.35 -14.67
CA PRO A 94 -1.73 17.16 -13.50
C PRO A 94 -2.91 17.37 -12.51
N ASP A 95 -4.10 17.65 -13.02
CA ASP A 95 -5.30 17.81 -12.18
C ASP A 95 -5.69 16.48 -11.49
N CYS A 96 -5.47 15.34 -12.16
CA CYS A 96 -5.67 14.02 -11.58
C CYS A 96 -4.65 13.73 -10.45
N LEU A 97 -3.41 14.21 -10.57
CA LEU A 97 -2.41 14.10 -9.50
C LEU A 97 -2.77 14.96 -8.29
N ASP A 98 -3.35 16.14 -8.49
CA ASP A 98 -3.93 16.94 -7.40
C ASP A 98 -5.07 16.17 -6.72
N GLY A 99 -5.92 15.49 -7.50
CA GLY A 99 -6.97 14.61 -6.99
C GLY A 99 -6.40 13.46 -6.14
N LEU A 100 -5.29 12.84 -6.56
CA LEU A 100 -4.58 11.83 -5.77
C LEU A 100 -4.04 12.42 -4.46
N ARG A 101 -3.48 13.62 -4.48
CA ARG A 101 -3.01 14.33 -3.28
C ARG A 101 -4.16 14.57 -2.29
N VAL A 102 -5.34 14.94 -2.78
CA VAL A 102 -6.55 15.09 -1.94
C VAL A 102 -6.95 13.76 -1.31
N ALA A 103 -7.02 12.67 -2.08
CA ALA A 103 -7.35 11.34 -1.58
C ALA A 103 -6.34 10.86 -0.50
N ALA A 104 -5.05 11.07 -0.72
CA ALA A 104 -4.00 10.76 0.24
C ALA A 104 -4.13 11.60 1.53
N THR A 105 -4.51 12.87 1.41
CA THR A 105 -4.74 13.75 2.56
C THR A 105 -5.94 13.28 3.40
N PHE A 106 -7.02 12.82 2.75
CA PHE A 106 -8.15 12.22 3.47
C PHE A 106 -7.73 10.97 4.24
N ALA A 107 -6.99 10.06 3.60
CA ALA A 107 -6.47 8.87 4.27
C ALA A 107 -5.57 9.24 5.45
N LEU A 108 -4.60 10.13 5.25
CA LEU A 108 -3.64 10.56 6.26
C LEU A 108 -4.33 11.20 7.48
N SER A 109 -5.30 12.10 7.25
CA SER A 109 -6.06 12.76 8.33
C SER A 109 -6.88 11.75 9.12
N THR A 110 -7.60 10.87 8.42
CA THR A 110 -8.40 9.82 9.07
C THR A 110 -7.53 8.86 9.90
N ILE A 111 -6.40 8.41 9.35
CA ILE A 111 -5.46 7.51 10.06
C ILE A 111 -4.92 8.19 11.31
N ARG A 112 -4.54 9.46 11.23
CA ARG A 112 -4.03 10.25 12.36
C ARG A 112 -5.04 10.36 13.49
N ASP A 113 -6.31 10.58 13.14
CA ASP A 113 -7.39 10.85 14.09
C ASP A 113 -8.08 9.57 14.57
N THR A 114 -7.73 8.40 14.00
CA THR A 114 -8.31 7.12 14.40
C THR A 114 -7.65 6.59 15.67
N PRO A 115 -8.41 6.35 16.75
CA PRO A 115 -7.90 5.76 17.98
C PRO A 115 -7.25 4.38 17.75
N PRO A 116 -6.19 4.01 18.49
CA PRO A 116 -5.39 2.80 18.25
C PRO A 116 -6.15 1.48 18.46
N GLU A 117 -7.24 1.50 19.25
CA GLU A 117 -8.11 0.35 19.49
C GLU A 117 -9.12 0.11 18.36
N VAL A 118 -9.31 1.05 17.45
CA VAL A 118 -10.24 0.89 16.32
C VAL A 118 -9.79 -0.22 15.41
N ARG A 119 -10.72 -1.08 15.04
CA ARG A 119 -10.56 -2.14 14.05
C ARG A 119 -11.58 -1.96 12.95
N ALA A 120 -11.16 -2.16 11.71
CA ALA A 120 -12.03 -2.15 10.55
C ALA A 120 -11.76 -3.36 9.66
N TRP A 121 -12.80 -3.83 9.02
CA TRP A 121 -12.74 -4.99 8.14
C TRP A 121 -11.94 -4.66 6.86
N HIS A 122 -11.19 -5.65 6.41
CA HIS A 122 -10.61 -5.72 5.07
C HIS A 122 -10.61 -7.19 4.63
N PRO A 123 -10.82 -7.55 3.35
CA PRO A 123 -10.89 -8.94 2.91
C PRO A 123 -9.62 -9.75 3.23
N TRP A 124 -8.50 -9.10 3.42
CA TRP A 124 -7.22 -9.72 3.78
C TRP A 124 -6.82 -9.45 5.24
N GLY A 125 -7.80 -9.42 6.14
CA GLY A 125 -7.62 -9.31 7.57
C GLY A 125 -8.14 -8.01 8.18
N THR A 126 -8.88 -8.12 9.27
CA THR A 126 -9.30 -6.97 10.08
C THR A 126 -8.08 -6.21 10.60
N SER A 127 -8.05 -4.90 10.41
CA SER A 127 -6.86 -4.11 10.63
C SER A 127 -7.12 -2.87 11.48
N ASP A 128 -6.05 -2.28 11.97
CA ASP A 128 -6.01 -1.00 12.68
C ASP A 128 -5.58 0.16 11.75
N ALA A 129 -5.55 1.38 12.28
CA ALA A 129 -5.11 2.56 11.54
C ALA A 129 -3.69 2.40 10.94
N ALA A 130 -2.77 1.78 11.69
CA ALA A 130 -1.41 1.52 11.23
C ALA A 130 -1.38 0.52 10.07
N GLY A 131 -2.24 -0.50 10.09
CA GLY A 131 -2.35 -1.45 9.00
C GLY A 131 -2.98 -0.84 7.75
N PHE A 132 -4.00 -0.01 7.88
CA PHE A 132 -4.56 0.73 6.74
C PHE A 132 -3.56 1.74 6.16
N ALA A 133 -2.74 2.37 6.99
CA ALA A 133 -1.62 3.19 6.50
C ALA A 133 -0.59 2.36 5.72
N ALA A 134 -0.25 1.17 6.23
CA ALA A 134 0.66 0.26 5.52
C ALA A 134 0.09 -0.20 4.18
N MET A 135 -1.22 -0.49 4.11
CA MET A 135 -1.90 -0.81 2.85
C MET A 135 -1.85 0.38 1.88
N ALA A 136 -2.16 1.59 2.34
CA ALA A 136 -2.11 2.81 1.54
C ALA A 136 -0.70 3.07 0.97
N VAL A 137 0.33 2.92 1.79
CA VAL A 137 1.73 3.01 1.35
C VAL A 137 2.07 1.94 0.32
N THR A 138 1.54 0.73 0.49
CA THR A 138 1.73 -0.38 -0.47
C THR A 138 1.09 -0.06 -1.82
N GLU A 139 -0.15 0.43 -1.83
CA GLU A 139 -0.85 0.83 -3.06
C GLU A 139 -0.08 1.94 -3.81
N LEU A 140 0.35 2.98 -3.08
CA LEU A 140 1.18 4.05 -3.65
C LEU A 140 2.46 3.48 -4.28
N ALA A 141 3.22 2.69 -3.54
CA ALA A 141 4.48 2.12 -4.01
C ALA A 141 4.31 1.22 -5.24
N LEU A 142 3.30 0.35 -5.23
CA LEU A 142 3.11 -0.63 -6.30
C LEU A 142 2.53 -0.02 -7.57
N HIS A 143 1.52 0.84 -7.45
CA HIS A 143 0.88 1.41 -8.62
C HIS A 143 1.70 2.55 -9.24
N THR A 144 2.47 3.29 -8.44
CA THR A 144 3.50 4.20 -8.99
C THR A 144 4.54 3.42 -9.79
N TYR A 145 5.01 2.28 -9.28
CA TYR A 145 5.93 1.41 -10.03
C TYR A 145 5.29 0.89 -11.33
N ASP A 146 4.04 0.43 -11.29
CA ASP A 146 3.34 -0.08 -12.47
C ASP A 146 3.19 1.00 -13.55
N ILE A 147 2.83 2.22 -13.17
CA ILE A 147 2.65 3.36 -14.07
C ILE A 147 4.00 3.85 -14.62
N THR A 148 4.95 4.15 -13.76
CA THR A 148 6.25 4.72 -14.16
C THR A 148 7.01 3.77 -15.08
N ARG A 149 6.99 2.47 -14.78
CA ARG A 149 7.60 1.46 -15.63
C ARG A 149 6.95 1.37 -17.02
N ALA A 150 5.62 1.46 -17.12
CA ALA A 150 4.91 1.46 -18.39
C ALA A 150 5.20 2.72 -19.22
N LEU A 151 5.36 3.85 -18.55
CA LEU A 151 5.61 5.15 -19.18
C LEU A 151 7.11 5.46 -19.39
N GLY A 152 8.00 4.56 -18.98
CA GLY A 152 9.45 4.70 -19.21
C GLY A 152 10.11 5.74 -18.30
N VAL A 153 9.58 5.96 -17.10
CA VAL A 153 10.21 6.77 -16.05
C VAL A 153 10.96 5.82 -15.11
N PRO A 154 12.26 6.00 -14.90
CA PRO A 154 13.05 5.16 -14.00
C PRO A 154 12.70 5.51 -12.55
N TRP A 155 11.97 4.63 -11.90
CA TRP A 155 11.60 4.75 -10.50
C TRP A 155 11.47 3.37 -9.85
N ALA A 156 11.80 3.28 -8.58
CA ALA A 156 11.58 2.10 -7.74
C ALA A 156 11.13 2.54 -6.35
N PRO A 157 10.28 1.77 -5.67
CA PRO A 157 9.83 2.13 -4.33
C PRO A 157 11.01 2.16 -3.35
N PRO A 158 11.07 3.18 -2.45
CA PRO A 158 12.20 3.36 -1.52
C PRO A 158 12.40 2.18 -0.58
N GLU A 159 13.65 1.79 -0.34
CA GLU A 159 14.01 0.62 0.48
C GLU A 159 13.45 0.70 1.91
N THR A 160 13.51 1.88 2.55
CA THR A 160 13.01 2.09 3.91
C THR A 160 11.49 1.91 4.00
N THR A 161 10.76 2.40 3.01
CA THR A 161 9.31 2.25 2.88
C THR A 161 8.96 0.78 2.68
N CYS A 162 9.65 0.10 1.75
CA CYS A 162 9.45 -1.32 1.47
C CYS A 162 9.73 -2.19 2.71
N ALA A 163 10.79 -1.91 3.46
CA ALA A 163 11.12 -2.64 4.68
C ALA A 163 10.00 -2.55 5.72
N ALA A 164 9.43 -1.35 5.94
CA ALA A 164 8.31 -1.15 6.85
C ALA A 164 7.05 -1.90 6.40
N VAL A 165 6.70 -1.83 5.11
CA VAL A 165 5.56 -2.55 4.52
C VAL A 165 5.73 -4.06 4.67
N LEU A 166 6.90 -4.61 4.33
CA LEU A 166 7.18 -6.04 4.45
C LEU A 166 7.01 -6.51 5.90
N ALA A 167 7.58 -5.79 6.86
CA ALA A 167 7.48 -6.12 8.27
C ALA A 167 6.02 -6.12 8.76
N ARG A 168 5.16 -5.24 8.24
CA ARG A 168 3.77 -5.10 8.70
C ARG A 168 2.80 -6.04 7.97
N LEU A 169 2.95 -6.21 6.66
CA LEU A 169 1.94 -6.85 5.81
C LEU A 169 2.39 -8.20 5.22
N PHE A 170 3.68 -8.50 5.20
CA PHE A 170 4.23 -9.73 4.59
C PHE A 170 5.15 -10.47 5.58
N PRO A 171 4.60 -11.05 6.67
CA PRO A 171 5.41 -11.67 7.73
C PRO A 171 6.31 -12.81 7.23
N ASP A 172 5.89 -13.47 6.15
CA ASP A 172 6.61 -14.60 5.54
C ASP A 172 7.50 -14.17 4.36
N ALA A 173 7.80 -12.86 4.25
CA ALA A 173 8.70 -12.37 3.21
C ALA A 173 10.11 -12.94 3.38
N PRO A 174 10.78 -13.38 2.29
CA PRO A 174 12.13 -13.90 2.36
C PRO A 174 13.13 -12.84 2.84
N SER A 175 14.10 -13.26 3.65
CA SER A 175 15.20 -12.41 4.12
C SER A 175 16.41 -12.50 3.17
N GLY A 176 17.38 -11.60 3.35
CA GLY A 176 18.65 -11.62 2.60
C GLY A 176 18.59 -10.96 1.21
N HIS A 177 17.50 -10.30 0.88
CA HIS A 177 17.32 -9.54 -0.37
C HIS A 177 17.00 -8.07 -0.07
N SER A 178 17.11 -7.21 -1.09
CA SER A 178 16.71 -5.81 -0.95
C SER A 178 15.19 -5.70 -0.64
N PRO A 179 14.78 -4.83 0.26
CA PRO A 179 13.36 -4.62 0.59
C PRO A 179 12.48 -4.29 -0.62
N SER A 180 12.94 -3.42 -1.52
CA SER A 180 12.23 -3.07 -2.75
C SER A 180 12.04 -4.28 -3.66
N GLY A 181 13.11 -5.03 -3.94
CA GLY A 181 13.05 -6.26 -4.74
C GLY A 181 12.14 -7.31 -4.10
N THR A 182 12.20 -7.46 -2.77
CA THR A 182 11.36 -8.39 -2.02
C THR A 182 9.89 -8.02 -2.10
N LEU A 183 9.53 -6.73 -1.94
CA LEU A 183 8.15 -6.27 -2.04
C LEU A 183 7.59 -6.49 -3.45
N LEU A 184 8.34 -6.13 -4.48
CA LEU A 184 7.94 -6.36 -5.87
C LEU A 184 7.77 -7.84 -6.19
N TRP A 185 8.60 -8.72 -5.62
CA TRP A 185 8.43 -10.16 -5.74
C TRP A 185 7.22 -10.65 -4.96
N CYS A 186 7.05 -10.26 -3.70
CA CYS A 186 5.90 -10.65 -2.86
C CYS A 186 4.57 -10.32 -3.54
N THR A 187 4.56 -9.32 -4.40
CA THR A 187 3.38 -8.82 -5.11
C THR A 187 3.35 -9.22 -6.61
N GLY A 188 4.22 -10.15 -7.01
CA GLY A 188 4.23 -10.75 -8.36
C GLY A 188 4.70 -9.82 -9.48
N ARG A 189 5.35 -8.69 -9.17
CA ARG A 189 5.78 -7.66 -10.13
C ARG A 189 7.17 -7.90 -10.71
N ALA A 190 8.06 -8.46 -9.91
CA ALA A 190 9.44 -8.74 -10.34
C ALA A 190 9.89 -10.14 -9.90
N PRO A 191 10.89 -10.74 -10.58
CA PRO A 191 11.56 -11.93 -10.10
C PRO A 191 12.45 -11.59 -8.88
N LEU A 192 12.73 -12.59 -8.04
CA LEU A 192 13.70 -12.51 -6.97
C LEU A 192 14.70 -13.68 -7.10
N ALA A 193 15.99 -13.39 -6.95
CA ALA A 193 17.04 -14.37 -7.16
C ALA A 193 16.83 -15.62 -6.28
N GLY A 194 16.90 -16.80 -6.89
CA GLY A 194 16.74 -18.08 -6.21
C GLY A 194 15.30 -18.48 -5.88
N LEU A 195 14.30 -17.68 -6.23
CA LEU A 195 12.90 -17.95 -5.94
C LEU A 195 12.03 -18.01 -7.20
N PRO A 196 11.03 -18.92 -7.28
CA PRO A 196 10.09 -18.96 -8.38
C PRO A 196 9.23 -17.70 -8.41
N ARG A 197 8.77 -17.30 -9.61
CA ARG A 197 7.88 -16.12 -9.74
C ARG A 197 6.60 -16.36 -8.94
N ARG A 198 6.20 -15.36 -8.16
CA ARG A 198 4.95 -15.39 -7.42
C ARG A 198 3.79 -15.03 -8.36
N VAL A 199 2.79 -15.91 -8.48
CA VAL A 199 1.62 -15.72 -9.34
C VAL A 199 0.44 -15.22 -8.51
N GLU A 200 0.23 -15.83 -7.34
CA GLU A 200 -0.82 -15.47 -6.40
C GLU A 200 -0.20 -14.83 -5.16
N TRP A 201 -0.80 -13.75 -4.71
CA TRP A 201 -0.31 -13.04 -3.54
C TRP A 201 -1.45 -12.30 -2.82
N ARG A 202 -1.24 -12.10 -1.56
CA ARG A 202 -2.04 -11.23 -0.69
C ARG A 202 -1.16 -10.75 0.44
N TRP A 203 -1.51 -9.62 1.03
CA TRP A 203 -0.92 -9.22 2.32
C TRP A 203 -1.73 -9.76 3.49
N ASP A 204 -1.15 -9.73 4.68
CA ASP A 204 -1.84 -9.99 5.95
C ASP A 204 -2.10 -8.66 6.67
N GLY A 205 -3.35 -8.18 6.62
CA GLY A 205 -3.79 -6.96 7.31
C GLY A 205 -4.01 -7.13 8.81
N THR A 206 -4.03 -8.36 9.32
CA THR A 206 -4.38 -8.68 10.71
C THR A 206 -3.44 -7.99 11.72
N VAL A 207 -4.01 -7.51 12.82
CA VAL A 207 -3.23 -6.95 13.94
C VAL A 207 -2.68 -8.09 14.78
N ARG A 208 -1.38 -8.32 14.73
CA ARG A 208 -0.75 -9.50 15.35
C ARG A 208 -0.90 -9.58 16.86
N GLY A 209 -1.07 -8.45 17.55
CA GLY A 209 -1.36 -8.41 18.99
C GLY A 209 -2.75 -8.93 19.37
N ASP A 210 -3.68 -8.97 18.42
CA ASP A 210 -5.06 -9.40 18.61
C ASP A 210 -5.25 -10.91 18.36
N LEU A 211 -4.22 -11.61 17.88
CA LEU A 211 -4.26 -13.07 17.70
C LEU A 211 -4.33 -13.76 19.07
N PRO A 212 -5.28 -14.71 19.25
CA PRO A 212 -5.38 -15.46 20.51
C PRO A 212 -4.05 -16.19 20.80
N ARG A 213 -3.51 -16.01 22.00
CA ARG A 213 -2.32 -16.72 22.50
C ARG A 213 -2.62 -18.20 22.78
N THR A 214 -3.14 -18.92 21.83
CA THR A 214 -3.42 -20.34 22.00
C THR A 214 -2.60 -21.17 21.03
N GLY A 215 -1.69 -21.95 21.56
CA GLY A 215 -1.00 -23.02 20.87
C GLY A 215 -1.93 -24.22 20.57
N VAL A 216 -2.92 -24.02 19.70
CA VAL A 216 -3.67 -25.10 19.05
C VAL A 216 -3.86 -24.68 17.60
N PRO A 217 -3.36 -25.45 16.61
CA PRO A 217 -3.67 -25.17 15.21
C PRO A 217 -5.18 -25.34 15.02
N ALA A 218 -5.89 -24.24 14.78
CA ALA A 218 -7.27 -24.30 14.36
C ALA A 218 -7.34 -25.05 13.05
N GLY A 219 -8.07 -26.14 13.02
CA GLY A 219 -8.30 -26.96 11.85
C GLY A 219 -8.81 -26.06 10.72
N VAL A 220 -8.24 -26.26 9.54
CA VAL A 220 -8.63 -25.61 8.30
C VAL A 220 -10.07 -26.06 7.99
N THR A 221 -11.04 -25.26 8.37
CA THR A 221 -12.39 -25.35 7.80
C THR A 221 -12.35 -24.56 6.49
N SER A 222 -12.18 -25.29 5.43
CA SER A 222 -12.40 -24.84 4.06
C SER A 222 -13.86 -24.41 3.93
N CYS A 223 -14.12 -23.10 3.92
CA CYS A 223 -15.36 -22.58 3.35
C CYS A 223 -15.21 -21.13 2.95
N GLY A 224 -15.52 -20.82 1.72
CA GLY A 224 -15.68 -19.47 1.23
C GLY A 224 -14.57 -19.06 0.25
N THR A 225 -14.87 -19.21 -1.02
CA THR A 225 -14.18 -18.51 -2.12
C THR A 225 -14.15 -17.02 -1.81
N SER A 226 -12.99 -16.54 -1.35
CA SER A 226 -12.72 -15.10 -1.30
C SER A 226 -12.91 -14.54 -2.71
N PRO A 227 -13.59 -13.41 -2.89
CA PRO A 227 -13.59 -12.75 -4.18
C PRO A 227 -12.14 -12.38 -4.50
N THR A 228 -11.54 -13.15 -5.39
CA THR A 228 -10.36 -12.73 -6.12
C THR A 228 -10.74 -11.38 -6.72
N ILE A 229 -10.02 -10.32 -6.41
CA ILE A 229 -10.05 -9.13 -7.25
C ILE A 229 -9.49 -9.64 -8.57
N ASP A 230 -10.41 -9.97 -9.47
CA ASP A 230 -10.04 -10.45 -10.79
C ASP A 230 -9.25 -9.34 -11.47
N ARG A 231 -7.99 -9.62 -11.74
CA ARG A 231 -7.11 -8.72 -12.49
C ARG A 231 -7.65 -8.38 -13.88
N ARG A 232 -8.77 -9.00 -14.29
CA ARG A 232 -9.39 -8.89 -15.62
C ARG A 232 -10.64 -8.04 -15.68
N THR A 233 -11.25 -7.67 -14.53
CA THR A 233 -12.44 -6.82 -14.53
C THR A 233 -12.10 -5.48 -13.90
N GLY A 234 -11.99 -4.47 -14.71
CA GLY A 234 -12.05 -3.08 -14.27
C GLY A 234 -13.32 -2.83 -13.45
N PRO A 235 -13.41 -1.71 -12.71
CA PRO A 235 -14.57 -1.41 -11.89
C PRO A 235 -15.83 -1.55 -12.75
N ALA A 236 -16.77 -2.40 -12.30
CA ALA A 236 -18.04 -2.56 -12.96
C ALA A 236 -18.63 -1.17 -13.19
N ARG A 237 -18.83 -0.79 -14.44
CA ARG A 237 -19.53 0.42 -14.80
C ARG A 237 -20.86 0.40 -14.07
N ALA A 238 -21.06 1.34 -13.14
CA ALA A 238 -22.39 1.66 -12.66
C ALA A 238 -23.17 2.15 -13.89
N VAL A 239 -24.07 1.28 -14.39
CA VAL A 239 -25.05 1.67 -15.40
C VAL A 239 -25.98 2.64 -14.70
N SER A 240 -25.94 3.92 -15.07
CA SER A 240 -26.97 4.88 -14.71
C SER A 240 -28.28 4.40 -15.34
N PRO A 241 -29.38 4.30 -14.58
CA PRO A 241 -30.70 4.18 -15.17
C PRO A 241 -31.06 5.49 -15.85
N ALA A 242 -31.66 5.38 -17.02
CA ALA A 242 -32.21 6.45 -17.84
C ALA A 242 -33.30 7.23 -17.10
#